data_80b341fea50bb1a36fcbd3e8a0f2fc1e
#
_entry.id   80b341fea50bb1a36fcbd3e8a0f2fc1e
#
_cell.length_a   1.000
_cell.length_b   1.000
_cell.length_c   1.000
_cell.angle_alpha   90.00
_cell.angle_beta   90.00
_cell.angle_gamma   90.00
#
_symmetry.space_group_name_H-M   'P 1'
#
loop_
_entity.id
_entity.type
_entity.pdbx_description
1 polymer ?
#
loop_
_entity_poly.entity_id
_entity_poly.type
_entity_poly.pdbx_seq_one_letter_code
_entity_poly.pdbx_strand_id
1 'polypeptide(L)'
;KKRTLFARANRLRSACEFDKAASVYESIVADFPEEAEAYWGLVLCRYGIEYVDDPATGRKVPTCHRSSFDSILEDSDFEQACENADPIARRVYRDEAKTIEDIRKGIVEVSGKEPPYDIFICYKETDEKGERTVDSVIAQDVYDALTEKGYRVFFSRITLEDKLGTEYEPYIFAALNSAKVMLAFGTDYEYFSAVWVKNE
;
A
#
# COMPACT_ATOMS: atom_id res chain seq x y z
N LYS A 1 22.65 18.84 -5.92
CA LYS A 1 22.77 17.63 -5.07
C LYS A 1 21.45 17.31 -4.38
N LYS A 2 20.88 18.21 -3.54
CA LYS A 2 19.63 17.97 -2.78
C LYS A 2 18.45 17.55 -3.69
N ARG A 3 18.13 18.34 -4.74
CA ARG A 3 17.06 18.04 -5.69
C ARG A 3 17.19 16.66 -6.36
N THR A 4 18.42 16.25 -6.67
CA THR A 4 18.69 14.94 -7.30
C THR A 4 18.41 13.79 -6.32
N LEU A 5 18.76 13.96 -5.03
CA LEU A 5 18.47 12.98 -3.98
C LEU A 5 16.95 12.83 -3.78
N PHE A 6 16.22 13.93 -3.68
CA PHE A 6 14.74 13.88 -3.60
C PHE A 6 14.11 13.17 -4.81
N ALA A 7 14.53 13.53 -6.02
CA ALA A 7 14.01 12.88 -7.23
C ALA A 7 14.28 11.36 -7.23
N ARG A 8 15.45 10.93 -6.71
CA ARG A 8 15.77 9.51 -6.54
C ARG A 8 14.90 8.85 -5.47
N ALA A 9 14.78 9.47 -4.29
CA ALA A 9 13.99 8.93 -3.19
C ALA A 9 12.51 8.79 -3.58
N ASN A 10 11.93 9.84 -4.18
CA ASN A 10 10.55 9.83 -4.64
C ASN A 10 10.29 8.73 -5.69
N ARG A 11 11.22 8.55 -6.65
CA ARG A 11 11.11 7.47 -7.64
C ARG A 11 11.16 6.08 -7.00
N LEU A 12 12.03 5.85 -6.03
CA LEU A 12 12.12 4.58 -5.31
C LEU A 12 10.84 4.32 -4.51
N ARG A 13 10.30 5.34 -3.83
CA ARG A 13 9.05 5.23 -3.09
C ARG A 13 7.87 4.90 -4.02
N SER A 14 7.76 5.59 -5.16
CA SER A 14 6.74 5.30 -6.18
C SER A 14 6.89 3.92 -6.86
N ALA A 15 8.05 3.28 -6.71
CA ALA A 15 8.27 1.90 -7.11
C ALA A 15 8.08 0.91 -5.94
N CYS A 16 7.53 1.37 -4.81
CA CYS A 16 7.37 0.62 -3.56
C CYS A 16 8.69 0.05 -2.99
N GLU A 17 9.84 0.59 -3.41
CA GLU A 17 11.16 0.25 -2.87
C GLU A 17 11.45 1.07 -1.60
N PHE A 18 10.59 0.92 -0.59
CA PHE A 18 10.54 1.78 0.59
C PHE A 18 11.85 1.81 1.39
N ASP A 19 12.54 0.68 1.57
CA ASP A 19 13.80 0.65 2.33
C ASP A 19 14.91 1.40 1.61
N LYS A 20 14.98 1.27 0.28
CA LYS A 20 15.95 2.01 -0.52
C LYS A 20 15.61 3.51 -0.56
N ALA A 21 14.33 3.85 -0.61
CA ALA A 21 13.89 5.24 -0.55
C ALA A 21 14.24 5.86 0.81
N ALA A 22 13.96 5.16 1.91
CA ALA A 22 14.28 5.58 3.26
C ALA A 22 15.77 5.90 3.41
N SER A 23 16.67 5.02 2.95
CA SER A 23 18.12 5.26 3.01
C SER A 23 18.55 6.52 2.26
N VAL A 24 17.86 6.91 1.18
CA VAL A 24 18.13 8.17 0.48
C VAL A 24 17.59 9.36 1.28
N TYR A 25 16.39 9.27 1.87
CA TYR A 25 15.86 10.33 2.75
C TYR A 25 16.73 10.52 3.99
N GLU A 26 17.21 9.45 4.64
CA GLU A 26 18.17 9.51 5.74
C GLU A 26 19.46 10.28 5.36
N SER A 27 19.97 10.05 4.14
CA SER A 27 21.11 10.79 3.63
C SER A 27 20.80 12.28 3.44
N ILE A 28 19.53 12.62 3.08
CA ILE A 28 19.10 14.02 2.97
C ILE A 28 19.02 14.65 4.35
N VAL A 29 18.44 13.98 5.33
CA VAL A 29 18.33 14.46 6.72
C VAL A 29 19.71 14.67 7.33
N ALA A 30 20.67 13.77 7.07
CA ALA A 30 22.03 13.90 7.55
C ALA A 30 22.76 15.13 6.98
N ASP A 31 22.55 15.43 5.68
CA ASP A 31 23.12 16.60 5.02
C ASP A 31 22.33 17.90 5.30
N PHE A 32 21.02 17.79 5.54
CA PHE A 32 20.06 18.90 5.68
C PHE A 32 19.04 18.60 6.79
N PRO A 33 19.42 18.75 8.07
CA PRO A 33 18.59 18.35 9.22
C PRO A 33 17.30 19.17 9.41
N GLU A 34 17.15 20.30 8.73
CA GLU A 34 15.93 21.13 8.76
C GLU A 34 14.97 20.86 7.57
N GLU A 35 15.21 19.78 6.81
CA GLU A 35 14.45 19.49 5.60
C GLU A 35 13.18 18.68 5.92
N ALA A 36 12.09 19.39 6.17
CA ALA A 36 10.80 18.81 6.55
C ALA A 36 10.29 17.72 5.59
N GLU A 37 10.46 17.92 4.26
CA GLU A 37 10.01 16.96 3.24
C GLU A 37 10.77 15.62 3.35
N ALA A 38 12.03 15.64 3.81
CA ALA A 38 12.80 14.41 3.95
C ALA A 38 12.31 13.57 5.13
N TYR A 39 11.99 14.20 6.26
CA TYR A 39 11.36 13.52 7.40
C TYR A 39 9.98 12.97 7.03
N TRP A 40 9.17 13.74 6.32
CA TRP A 40 7.89 13.26 5.80
C TRP A 40 8.08 12.06 4.86
N GLY A 41 9.11 12.10 4.00
CA GLY A 41 9.48 10.96 3.16
C GLY A 41 9.85 9.70 3.94
N LEU A 42 10.54 9.83 5.10
CA LEU A 42 10.85 8.71 6.00
C LEU A 42 9.57 8.11 6.59
N VAL A 43 8.64 8.95 7.04
CA VAL A 43 7.33 8.53 7.53
C VAL A 43 6.61 7.71 6.45
N LEU A 44 6.46 8.26 5.24
CA LEU A 44 5.81 7.57 4.13
C LEU A 44 6.44 6.22 3.80
N CYS A 45 7.77 6.10 3.89
CA CYS A 45 8.47 4.84 3.67
C CYS A 45 8.20 3.83 4.80
N ARG A 46 8.17 4.28 6.05
CA ARG A 46 7.95 3.43 7.23
C ARG A 46 6.59 2.77 7.19
N TYR A 47 5.57 3.52 6.81
CA TYR A 47 4.18 3.03 6.69
C TYR A 47 3.88 2.45 5.30
N GLY A 48 4.85 2.42 4.39
CA GLY A 48 4.69 1.86 3.05
C GLY A 48 3.64 2.62 2.24
N ILE A 49 3.69 3.95 2.25
CA ILE A 49 2.69 4.78 1.59
C ILE A 49 3.06 5.02 0.13
N GLU A 50 2.17 4.61 -0.76
CA GLU A 50 2.13 4.98 -2.16
C GLU A 50 0.85 5.75 -2.46
N TYR A 51 0.96 6.76 -3.33
CA TYR A 51 -0.19 7.53 -3.79
C TYR A 51 -0.62 7.06 -5.17
N VAL A 52 -1.81 6.49 -5.24
CA VAL A 52 -2.41 5.98 -6.47
C VAL A 52 -3.54 6.88 -6.94
N ASP A 53 -3.88 6.79 -8.23
CA ASP A 53 -5.05 7.48 -8.77
C ASP A 53 -6.30 6.66 -8.41
N ASP A 54 -7.20 7.26 -7.64
CA ASP A 54 -8.52 6.68 -7.38
C ASP A 54 -9.32 6.63 -8.69
N PRO A 55 -9.72 5.45 -9.16
CA PRO A 55 -10.45 5.31 -10.42
C PRO A 55 -11.79 6.04 -10.45
N ALA A 56 -12.43 6.22 -9.28
CA ALA A 56 -13.73 6.87 -9.18
C ALA A 56 -13.65 8.40 -9.23
N THR A 57 -12.59 8.99 -8.64
CA THR A 57 -12.47 10.44 -8.48
C THR A 57 -11.32 11.05 -9.26
N GLY A 58 -10.37 10.25 -9.74
CA GLY A 58 -9.13 10.69 -10.38
C GLY A 58 -8.18 11.45 -9.45
N ARG A 59 -8.41 11.39 -8.13
CA ARG A 59 -7.56 12.03 -7.12
C ARG A 59 -6.50 11.06 -6.64
N LYS A 60 -5.35 11.60 -6.24
CA LYS A 60 -4.33 10.83 -5.55
C LYS A 60 -4.80 10.48 -4.14
N VAL A 61 -4.80 9.19 -3.82
CA VAL A 61 -5.14 8.66 -2.50
C VAL A 61 -3.98 7.81 -1.98
N PRO A 62 -3.70 7.84 -0.67
CA PRO A 62 -2.66 7.01 -0.09
C PRO A 62 -3.12 5.56 0.05
N THR A 63 -2.22 4.62 -0.20
CA THR A 63 -2.37 3.18 0.09
C THR A 63 -1.28 2.75 1.07
N CYS A 64 -1.57 1.82 1.98
CA CYS A 64 -0.62 1.35 3.00
C CYS A 64 -0.13 -0.06 2.67
N HIS A 65 1.11 -0.18 2.17
CA HIS A 65 1.73 -1.46 1.84
C HIS A 65 2.40 -2.17 3.02
N ARG A 66 2.45 -1.52 4.19
CA ARG A 66 3.03 -2.08 5.42
C ARG A 66 2.04 -1.94 6.56
N SER A 67 1.76 -3.03 7.26
CA SER A 67 1.01 -2.94 8.51
C SER A 67 1.95 -2.51 9.64
N SER A 68 1.52 -1.50 10.39
CA SER A 68 2.21 -1.06 11.61
C SER A 68 1.18 -0.92 12.73
N PHE A 69 1.55 -1.39 13.94
CA PHE A 69 0.74 -1.18 15.14
C PHE A 69 0.98 0.20 15.74
N ASP A 70 2.10 0.83 15.42
CA ASP A 70 2.45 2.15 15.92
C ASP A 70 1.69 3.24 15.18
N SER A 71 1.20 4.24 15.91
CA SER A 71 0.49 5.39 15.33
C SER A 71 1.44 6.30 14.57
N ILE A 72 1.06 6.69 13.35
CA ILE A 72 1.80 7.69 12.57
C ILE A 72 1.84 9.05 13.30
N LEU A 73 0.82 9.35 14.12
CA LEU A 73 0.73 10.61 14.85
C LEU A 73 1.72 10.71 16.03
N GLU A 74 2.29 9.56 16.44
CA GLU A 74 3.30 9.47 17.52
C GLU A 74 4.72 9.20 16.93
N ASP A 75 4.85 9.23 15.62
CA ASP A 75 6.11 8.99 14.93
C ASP A 75 7.06 10.18 15.07
N SER A 76 8.31 9.94 15.49
CA SER A 76 9.30 10.99 15.72
C SER A 76 9.69 11.75 14.45
N ASP A 77 9.73 11.08 13.29
CA ASP A 77 10.02 11.75 12.02
C ASP A 77 8.82 12.58 11.56
N PHE A 78 7.59 12.18 11.91
CA PHE A 78 6.40 13.01 11.69
C PHE A 78 6.45 14.29 12.54
N GLU A 79 6.89 14.19 13.80
CA GLU A 79 7.09 15.36 14.65
C GLU A 79 8.13 16.30 14.03
N GLN A 80 9.29 15.77 13.61
CA GLN A 80 10.34 16.55 12.94
C GLN A 80 9.87 17.18 11.62
N ALA A 81 9.10 16.44 10.82
CA ALA A 81 8.51 16.99 9.60
C ALA A 81 7.61 18.19 9.91
N CYS A 82 6.76 18.08 10.95
CA CYS A 82 5.88 19.17 11.37
C CYS A 82 6.63 20.37 11.97
N GLU A 83 7.69 20.14 12.75
CA GLU A 83 8.49 21.21 13.36
C GLU A 83 9.24 22.03 12.31
N ASN A 84 9.86 21.37 11.35
CA ASN A 84 10.67 22.02 10.32
C ASN A 84 9.84 22.59 9.14
N ALA A 85 8.57 22.21 9.01
CA ALA A 85 7.70 22.66 7.93
C ALA A 85 7.20 24.10 8.12
N ASP A 86 7.05 24.82 7.00
CA ASP A 86 6.27 26.05 6.99
C ASP A 86 4.78 25.78 7.36
N PRO A 87 3.99 26.81 7.69
CA PRO A 87 2.61 26.60 8.14
C PRO A 87 1.71 25.87 7.14
N ILE A 88 1.94 26.03 5.84
CA ILE A 88 1.14 25.40 4.77
C ILE A 88 1.50 23.93 4.67
N ALA A 89 2.78 23.60 4.55
CA ALA A 89 3.28 22.24 4.48
C ALA A 89 2.93 21.44 5.75
N ARG A 90 3.05 22.07 6.93
CA ARG A 90 2.67 21.47 8.22
C ARG A 90 1.21 21.06 8.26
N ARG A 91 0.33 21.90 7.73
CA ARG A 91 -1.10 21.57 7.64
C ARG A 91 -1.32 20.36 6.73
N VAL A 92 -0.69 20.35 5.56
CA VAL A 92 -0.77 19.23 4.61
C VAL A 92 -0.30 17.93 5.28
N TYR A 93 0.87 17.91 5.92
CA TYR A 93 1.37 16.71 6.61
C TYR A 93 0.42 16.21 7.70
N ARG A 94 -0.19 17.12 8.47
CA ARG A 94 -1.15 16.74 9.51
C ARG A 94 -2.45 16.17 8.95
N ASP A 95 -2.95 16.72 7.87
CA ASP A 95 -4.18 16.25 7.24
C ASP A 95 -3.95 14.90 6.56
N GLU A 96 -2.82 14.72 5.87
CA GLU A 96 -2.43 13.43 5.28
C GLU A 96 -2.14 12.37 6.35
N ALA A 97 -1.44 12.71 7.43
CA ALA A 97 -1.17 11.79 8.52
C ALA A 97 -2.45 11.25 9.16
N LYS A 98 -3.50 12.06 9.29
CA LYS A 98 -4.81 11.59 9.78
C LYS A 98 -5.44 10.57 8.82
N THR A 99 -5.42 10.86 7.52
CA THR A 99 -5.94 9.95 6.51
C THR A 99 -5.20 8.60 6.55
N ILE A 100 -3.86 8.63 6.62
CA ILE A 100 -3.03 7.42 6.73
C ILE A 100 -3.31 6.67 8.04
N GLU A 101 -3.48 7.39 9.15
CA GLU A 101 -3.80 6.81 10.45
C GLU A 101 -5.16 6.08 10.43
N ASP A 102 -6.15 6.63 9.75
CA ASP A 102 -7.47 6.00 9.61
C ASP A 102 -7.39 4.72 8.77
N ILE A 103 -6.62 4.72 7.66
CA ILE A 103 -6.34 3.52 6.86
C ILE A 103 -5.62 2.47 7.70
N ARG A 104 -4.55 2.87 8.42
CA ARG A 104 -3.78 1.98 9.30
C ARG A 104 -4.66 1.32 10.34
N LYS A 105 -5.50 2.10 11.03
CA LYS A 105 -6.46 1.57 12.02
C LYS A 105 -7.41 0.56 11.41
N GLY A 106 -7.94 0.84 10.23
CA GLY A 106 -8.79 -0.09 9.49
C GLY A 106 -8.09 -1.42 9.22
N ILE A 107 -6.83 -1.39 8.75
CA ILE A 107 -6.02 -2.59 8.49
C ILE A 107 -5.78 -3.38 9.78
N VAL A 108 -5.38 -2.70 10.86
CA VAL A 108 -5.12 -3.35 12.16
C VAL A 108 -6.40 -3.96 12.74
N GLU A 109 -7.54 -3.27 12.64
CA GLU A 109 -8.83 -3.78 13.09
C GLU A 109 -9.24 -5.05 12.35
N VAL A 110 -9.12 -5.05 11.02
CA VAL A 110 -9.41 -6.23 10.19
C VAL A 110 -8.43 -7.36 10.51
N SER A 111 -7.14 -7.08 10.61
CA SER A 111 -6.11 -8.07 10.95
C SER A 111 -6.35 -8.73 12.31
N GLY A 112 -6.93 -8.00 13.26
CA GLY A 112 -7.29 -8.54 14.57
C GLY A 112 -8.53 -9.43 14.58
N LYS A 113 -9.41 -9.30 13.58
CA LYS A 113 -10.66 -10.05 13.46
C LYS A 113 -10.56 -11.26 12.54
N GLU A 114 -9.71 -11.17 11.53
CA GLU A 114 -9.56 -12.23 10.52
C GLU A 114 -8.36 -13.11 10.86
N PRO A 115 -8.51 -14.45 10.84
CA PRO A 115 -7.36 -15.34 10.93
C PRO A 115 -6.41 -15.11 9.74
N PRO A 116 -5.08 -15.35 9.93
CA PRO A 116 -4.11 -15.13 8.86
C PRO A 116 -4.36 -16.04 7.66
N TYR A 117 -4.04 -15.52 6.47
CA TYR A 117 -4.09 -16.30 5.24
C TYR A 117 -2.79 -17.08 5.03
N ASP A 118 -2.89 -18.25 4.40
CA ASP A 118 -1.72 -18.99 3.94
C ASP A 118 -1.22 -18.44 2.60
N ILE A 119 -2.17 -18.11 1.72
CA ILE A 119 -1.88 -17.71 0.35
C ILE A 119 -2.73 -16.49 -0.03
N PHE A 120 -2.10 -15.51 -0.66
CA PHE A 120 -2.75 -14.36 -1.29
C PHE A 120 -2.64 -14.50 -2.81
N ILE A 121 -3.76 -14.41 -3.52
CA ILE A 121 -3.80 -14.45 -4.99
C ILE A 121 -3.97 -13.04 -5.53
N CYS A 122 -2.96 -12.58 -6.28
CA CYS A 122 -2.90 -11.31 -6.97
C CYS A 122 -3.11 -11.51 -8.48
N TYR A 123 -4.04 -10.78 -9.09
CA TYR A 123 -4.38 -10.89 -10.50
C TYR A 123 -5.19 -9.69 -10.97
N LYS A 124 -5.26 -9.48 -12.29
CA LYS A 124 -6.16 -8.48 -12.88
C LYS A 124 -7.53 -9.09 -13.12
N GLU A 125 -8.54 -8.62 -12.41
CA GLU A 125 -9.92 -9.17 -12.47
C GLU A 125 -10.57 -8.97 -13.83
N THR A 126 -10.56 -7.72 -14.36
CA THR A 126 -11.28 -7.35 -15.58
C THR A 126 -10.36 -6.65 -16.57
N ASP A 127 -10.66 -6.81 -17.85
CA ASP A 127 -10.03 -6.08 -18.94
C ASP A 127 -10.62 -4.64 -19.07
N GLU A 128 -10.21 -3.92 -20.12
CA GLU A 128 -10.71 -2.55 -20.41
C GLU A 128 -12.20 -2.50 -20.77
N LYS A 129 -12.79 -3.64 -21.14
CA LYS A 129 -14.22 -3.77 -21.47
C LYS A 129 -15.06 -4.17 -20.27
N GLY A 130 -14.43 -4.44 -19.12
CA GLY A 130 -15.09 -4.93 -17.91
C GLY A 130 -15.36 -6.44 -17.95
N GLU A 131 -14.78 -7.18 -18.92
CA GLU A 131 -14.89 -8.63 -19.00
C GLU A 131 -13.80 -9.31 -18.17
N ARG A 132 -14.10 -10.50 -17.63
CA ARG A 132 -13.11 -11.26 -16.84
C ARG A 132 -11.87 -11.58 -17.69
N THR A 133 -10.70 -11.34 -17.12
CA THR A 133 -9.44 -11.74 -17.75
C THR A 133 -9.21 -13.26 -17.69
N VAL A 134 -8.33 -13.76 -18.53
CA VAL A 134 -7.84 -15.15 -18.45
C VAL A 134 -7.19 -15.40 -17.09
N ASP A 135 -6.46 -14.41 -16.55
CA ASP A 135 -5.82 -14.50 -15.23
C ASP A 135 -6.84 -14.69 -14.11
N SER A 136 -7.97 -13.99 -14.16
CA SER A 136 -9.06 -14.16 -13.21
C SER A 136 -9.66 -15.57 -13.23
N VAL A 137 -9.73 -16.20 -14.40
CA VAL A 137 -10.21 -17.59 -14.53
C VAL A 137 -9.19 -18.58 -13.98
N ILE A 138 -7.92 -18.45 -14.35
CA ILE A 138 -6.82 -19.30 -13.84
C ILE A 138 -6.69 -19.15 -12.31
N ALA A 139 -6.77 -17.92 -11.82
CA ALA A 139 -6.70 -17.63 -10.39
C ALA A 139 -7.82 -18.32 -9.61
N GLN A 140 -9.03 -18.39 -10.18
CA GLN A 140 -10.15 -19.12 -9.56
C GLN A 140 -9.91 -20.63 -9.53
N ASP A 141 -9.45 -21.24 -10.63
CA ASP A 141 -9.14 -22.67 -10.66
C ASP A 141 -8.07 -23.04 -9.60
N VAL A 142 -7.06 -22.17 -9.45
CA VAL A 142 -6.01 -22.34 -8.43
C VAL A 142 -6.57 -22.14 -7.02
N TYR A 143 -7.43 -21.13 -6.81
CA TYR A 143 -8.13 -20.94 -5.54
C TYR A 143 -8.90 -22.18 -5.12
N ASP A 144 -9.71 -22.75 -6.00
CA ASP A 144 -10.50 -23.94 -5.72
C ASP A 144 -9.61 -25.14 -5.36
N ALA A 145 -8.55 -25.38 -6.14
CA ALA A 145 -7.61 -26.47 -5.89
C ALA A 145 -6.83 -26.33 -4.57
N LEU A 146 -6.48 -25.11 -4.18
CA LEU A 146 -5.75 -24.86 -2.93
C LEU A 146 -6.69 -24.94 -1.71
N THR A 147 -7.91 -24.43 -1.86
CA THR A 147 -8.93 -24.50 -0.79
C THR A 147 -9.35 -25.93 -0.52
N GLU A 148 -9.50 -26.76 -1.56
CA GLU A 148 -9.77 -28.20 -1.42
C GLU A 148 -8.67 -28.91 -0.63
N LYS A 149 -7.42 -28.44 -0.72
CA LYS A 149 -6.28 -28.96 0.08
C LYS A 149 -6.23 -28.42 1.52
N GLY A 150 -7.17 -27.56 1.91
CA GLY A 150 -7.30 -27.01 3.25
C GLY A 150 -6.47 -25.76 3.51
N TYR A 151 -5.90 -25.12 2.48
CA TYR A 151 -5.24 -23.82 2.64
C TYR A 151 -6.27 -22.71 2.78
N ARG A 152 -5.98 -21.74 3.63
CA ARG A 152 -6.75 -20.51 3.69
C ARG A 152 -6.22 -19.52 2.65
N VAL A 153 -6.98 -19.29 1.60
CA VAL A 153 -6.59 -18.52 0.43
C VAL A 153 -7.40 -17.22 0.37
N PHE A 154 -6.72 -16.09 0.23
CA PHE A 154 -7.36 -14.85 -0.15
C PHE A 154 -7.47 -14.77 -1.67
N PHE A 155 -8.68 -14.63 -2.16
CA PHE A 155 -9.03 -14.41 -3.54
C PHE A 155 -10.15 -13.36 -3.59
N SER A 156 -9.82 -12.14 -3.98
CA SER A 156 -10.67 -10.95 -3.82
C SER A 156 -12.11 -11.16 -4.29
N ARG A 157 -12.29 -11.78 -5.44
CA ARG A 157 -13.60 -12.05 -6.03
C ARG A 157 -14.55 -12.82 -5.10
N ILE A 158 -14.05 -13.82 -4.40
CA ILE A 158 -14.86 -14.66 -3.50
C ILE A 158 -14.79 -14.12 -2.06
N THR A 159 -13.60 -13.79 -1.60
CA THR A 159 -13.36 -13.41 -0.20
C THR A 159 -14.05 -12.09 0.18
N LEU A 160 -14.26 -11.19 -0.80
CA LEU A 160 -14.88 -9.88 -0.59
C LEU A 160 -16.38 -9.86 -0.95
N GLU A 161 -16.93 -10.95 -1.47
CA GLU A 161 -18.34 -11.02 -1.90
C GLU A 161 -19.31 -10.71 -0.74
N ASP A 162 -19.03 -11.22 0.45
CA ASP A 162 -19.85 -10.99 1.66
C ASP A 162 -19.63 -9.60 2.28
N LYS A 163 -18.71 -8.80 1.76
CA LYS A 163 -18.32 -7.48 2.29
C LYS A 163 -18.83 -6.32 1.44
N LEU A 164 -19.83 -6.57 0.59
CA LEU A 164 -20.46 -5.57 -0.27
C LEU A 164 -20.94 -4.36 0.53
N GLY A 165 -20.49 -3.16 0.13
CA GLY A 165 -20.84 -1.89 0.78
C GLY A 165 -19.82 -1.42 1.84
N THR A 166 -18.70 -2.12 2.01
CA THR A 166 -17.57 -1.69 2.84
C THR A 166 -16.37 -1.27 1.96
N GLU A 167 -15.42 -0.54 2.56
CA GLU A 167 -14.14 -0.29 1.91
C GLU A 167 -13.34 -1.59 1.86
N TYR A 168 -12.89 -2.00 0.68
CA TYR A 168 -12.17 -3.27 0.49
C TYR A 168 -10.68 -3.21 0.83
N GLU A 169 -10.06 -2.04 0.70
CA GLU A 169 -8.62 -1.86 0.92
C GLU A 169 -8.11 -2.42 2.26
N PRO A 170 -8.74 -2.15 3.42
CA PRO A 170 -8.30 -2.70 4.69
C PRO A 170 -8.24 -4.23 4.70
N TYR A 171 -9.20 -4.89 4.03
CA TYR A 171 -9.24 -6.36 3.94
C TYR A 171 -8.15 -6.91 3.02
N ILE A 172 -7.91 -6.25 1.88
CA ILE A 172 -6.86 -6.63 0.93
C ILE A 172 -5.50 -6.52 1.60
N PHE A 173 -5.18 -5.37 2.20
CA PHE A 173 -3.88 -5.17 2.85
C PHE A 173 -3.72 -6.01 4.12
N ALA A 174 -4.76 -6.25 4.90
CA ALA A 174 -4.71 -7.17 6.04
C ALA A 174 -4.42 -8.61 5.58
N ALA A 175 -5.05 -9.05 4.49
CA ALA A 175 -4.81 -10.36 3.91
C ALA A 175 -3.40 -10.49 3.34
N LEU A 176 -2.93 -9.49 2.57
CA LEU A 176 -1.59 -9.45 2.00
C LEU A 176 -0.51 -9.51 3.09
N ASN A 177 -0.65 -8.71 4.15
CA ASN A 177 0.31 -8.68 5.26
C ASN A 177 0.31 -9.95 6.12
N SER A 178 -0.79 -10.71 6.14
CA SER A 178 -0.89 -11.96 6.90
C SER A 178 -0.49 -13.19 6.11
N ALA A 179 -0.51 -13.13 4.77
CA ALA A 179 -0.25 -14.28 3.91
C ALA A 179 1.23 -14.69 3.95
N LYS A 180 1.46 -16.00 3.93
CA LYS A 180 2.81 -16.58 3.88
C LYS A 180 3.39 -16.60 2.47
N VAL A 181 2.52 -16.67 1.47
CA VAL A 181 2.87 -16.75 0.04
C VAL A 181 1.94 -15.87 -0.78
N MET A 182 2.50 -15.11 -1.73
CA MET A 182 1.73 -14.42 -2.75
C MET A 182 1.91 -15.15 -4.09
N LEU A 183 0.79 -15.41 -4.78
CA LEU A 183 0.75 -15.92 -6.14
C LEU A 183 0.27 -14.81 -7.06
N ALA A 184 1.14 -14.32 -7.93
CA ALA A 184 0.80 -13.31 -8.92
C ALA A 184 0.57 -13.97 -10.28
N PHE A 185 -0.61 -13.73 -10.88
CA PHE A 185 -0.96 -14.19 -12.21
C PHE A 185 -0.88 -13.04 -13.21
N GLY A 186 -0.18 -13.26 -14.32
CA GLY A 186 -0.02 -12.29 -15.38
C GLY A 186 0.29 -12.98 -16.70
N THR A 187 -0.74 -13.34 -17.46
CA THR A 187 -0.60 -13.91 -18.82
C THR A 187 -0.22 -12.84 -19.84
N ASP A 188 -0.45 -11.56 -19.50
CA ASP A 188 -0.03 -10.42 -20.30
C ASP A 188 0.81 -9.46 -19.43
N TYR A 189 1.85 -8.86 -20.05
CA TYR A 189 2.72 -7.90 -19.39
C TYR A 189 1.93 -6.68 -18.86
N GLU A 190 0.91 -6.24 -19.59
CA GLU A 190 0.08 -5.12 -19.20
C GLU A 190 -0.72 -5.38 -17.90
N TYR A 191 -0.99 -6.64 -17.59
CA TYR A 191 -1.74 -6.99 -16.37
C TYR A 191 -0.94 -6.74 -15.10
N PHE A 192 0.39 -6.90 -15.14
CA PHE A 192 1.27 -6.52 -14.03
C PHE A 192 1.36 -5.00 -13.80
N SER A 193 0.99 -4.19 -14.80
CA SER A 193 0.97 -2.73 -14.68
C SER A 193 -0.38 -2.18 -14.23
N ALA A 194 -1.39 -3.02 -14.04
CA ALA A 194 -2.67 -2.60 -13.46
C ALA A 194 -2.45 -2.03 -12.06
N VAL A 195 -3.16 -0.93 -11.74
CA VAL A 195 -2.94 -0.14 -10.52
C VAL A 195 -2.94 -1.02 -9.27
N TRP A 196 -3.93 -1.87 -9.10
CA TRP A 196 -4.05 -2.74 -7.93
C TRP A 196 -3.02 -3.86 -7.90
N VAL A 197 -2.77 -4.54 -9.03
CA VAL A 197 -1.74 -5.59 -9.12
C VAL A 197 -0.34 -5.05 -8.84
N LYS A 198 -0.06 -3.82 -9.27
CA LYS A 198 1.22 -3.15 -9.01
C LYS A 198 1.36 -2.73 -7.55
N ASN A 199 0.26 -2.45 -6.86
CA ASN A 199 0.26 -1.97 -5.47
C ASN A 199 0.29 -3.12 -4.45
N GLU A 200 -0.08 -4.34 -4.83
CA GLU A 200 0.04 -5.56 -4.05
C GLU A 200 1.45 -6.16 -4.15
#